data_88e13f62e0b844ba2ca17621ba6e0c47
#
_entry.id   88e13f62e0b844ba2ca17621ba6e0c47
#
_cell.length_a   1.000
_cell.length_b   1.000
_cell.length_c   1.000
_cell.angle_alpha   90.00
_cell.angle_beta   90.00
_cell.angle_gamma   90.00
#
_symmetry.space_group_name_H-M   'P 1'
#
loop_
_entity.id
_entity.type
_entity.pdbx_description
1 polymer ?
#
loop_
_entity_poly.entity_id
_entity_poly.type
_entity_poly.pdbx_seq_one_letter_code
_entity_poly.pdbx_strand_id
1 'polypeptide(L)'
;MKFKGKSMTNMQKVTILSFDEVYLSDEICFDKQEQRIIGPCKSAQVVMARGLFSDWKQPIYFKFDQAMTKGILFEIIRKVEPYYSVVAIVCDMGASNQGLWKSLNIDWNNNNFFPNPSDNEKKIYVFADIPHLLKLVRNNFLDHGFTIDNSKINSQCIQYMIKNSNTDLKVGYKISQYHLDVKQAQRQNVKVAAQLFSH
;
A
#
# COMPACT_ATOMS: atom_id res chain seq x y z
N MET A 1 16.77 9.10 -13.16
CA MET A 1 15.47 9.63 -13.60
C MET A 1 15.57 10.76 -14.63
N LYS A 2 16.42 11.76 -14.42
CA LYS A 2 16.56 12.94 -15.31
C LYS A 2 16.73 12.62 -16.80
N PHE A 3 17.48 11.58 -17.14
CA PHE A 3 17.75 11.21 -18.54
C PHE A 3 16.59 10.45 -19.21
N LYS A 4 15.89 9.57 -18.51
CA LYS A 4 14.73 8.85 -19.04
C LYS A 4 13.54 9.77 -19.34
N GLY A 5 13.26 10.75 -18.47
CA GLY A 5 12.13 11.67 -18.66
C GLY A 5 12.22 12.53 -19.92
N LYS A 6 13.42 12.77 -20.45
CA LYS A 6 13.58 13.59 -21.68
C LYS A 6 13.08 12.90 -22.96
N SER A 7 13.11 11.57 -23.01
CA SER A 7 12.67 10.79 -24.18
C SER A 7 11.24 10.25 -24.08
N MET A 8 10.56 10.52 -22.98
CA MET A 8 9.19 10.02 -22.71
C MET A 8 8.13 10.99 -23.25
N THR A 9 7.03 10.42 -23.74
CA THR A 9 5.80 11.18 -24.06
C THR A 9 5.13 11.70 -22.79
N ASN A 10 4.23 12.69 -22.91
CA ASN A 10 3.48 13.22 -21.76
C ASN A 10 2.71 12.13 -21.00
N MET A 11 2.09 11.19 -21.71
CA MET A 11 1.40 10.03 -21.12
C MET A 11 2.34 9.13 -20.30
N GLN A 12 3.53 8.86 -20.82
CA GLN A 12 4.53 8.03 -20.12
C GLN A 12 5.11 8.71 -18.87
N LYS A 13 5.03 10.03 -18.78
CA LYS A 13 5.46 10.82 -17.62
C LYS A 13 4.44 10.86 -16.49
N VAL A 14 3.19 10.47 -16.73
CA VAL A 14 2.17 10.41 -15.68
C VAL A 14 2.59 9.37 -14.64
N THR A 15 2.78 9.83 -13.41
CA THR A 15 3.50 9.09 -12.37
C THR A 15 2.66 8.95 -11.10
N ILE A 16 2.75 7.77 -10.51
CA ILE A 16 2.25 7.49 -9.16
C ILE A 16 3.46 7.32 -8.23
N LEU A 17 3.40 7.90 -7.05
CA LEU A 17 4.34 7.62 -5.97
C LEU A 17 3.73 6.61 -5.00
N SER A 18 4.37 5.46 -4.80
CA SER A 18 4.01 4.54 -3.74
C SER A 18 5.11 4.53 -2.69
N PHE A 19 4.73 4.48 -1.42
CA PHE A 19 5.71 4.40 -0.34
C PHE A 19 5.24 3.46 0.77
N ASP A 20 6.23 2.80 1.35
CA ASP A 20 6.03 1.81 2.39
C ASP A 20 7.24 1.77 3.32
N GLU A 21 7.05 1.25 4.52
CA GLU A 21 8.10 1.02 5.50
C GLU A 21 8.56 -0.44 5.47
N VAL A 22 9.85 -0.64 5.17
CA VAL A 22 10.47 -1.97 5.16
C VAL A 22 11.21 -2.17 6.47
N TYR A 23 10.85 -3.20 7.23
CA TYR A 23 11.57 -3.60 8.44
C TYR A 23 12.91 -4.22 8.06
N LEU A 24 13.95 -3.84 8.79
CA LEU A 24 15.32 -4.30 8.58
C LEU A 24 15.74 -5.24 9.71
N SER A 25 16.71 -6.10 9.44
CA SER A 25 17.44 -6.80 10.49
C SER A 25 18.29 -5.80 11.26
N ASP A 26 18.37 -5.94 12.61
CA ASP A 26 19.18 -5.07 13.48
C ASP A 26 20.71 -5.29 13.25
N GLU A 27 21.14 -5.31 12.00
CA GLU A 27 22.53 -5.51 11.61
C GLU A 27 23.23 -4.19 11.34
N ILE A 28 24.50 -4.14 11.68
CA ILE A 28 25.39 -3.03 11.36
C ILE A 28 26.05 -3.31 10.01
N CYS A 29 25.95 -2.37 9.09
CA CYS A 29 26.54 -2.45 7.77
C CYS A 29 27.59 -1.35 7.58
N PHE A 30 28.73 -1.69 6.95
CA PHE A 30 29.74 -0.71 6.57
C PHE A 30 29.54 -0.29 5.12
N ASP A 31 29.19 0.98 4.92
CA ASP A 31 29.12 1.60 3.59
C ASP A 31 30.53 1.94 3.11
N LYS A 32 31.03 1.14 2.16
CA LYS A 32 32.38 1.31 1.61
C LYS A 32 32.55 2.57 0.77
N GLN A 33 31.47 3.10 0.17
CA GLN A 33 31.54 4.29 -0.68
C GLN A 33 31.63 5.55 0.17
N GLU A 34 30.81 5.65 1.20
CA GLU A 34 30.75 6.79 2.12
C GLU A 34 31.67 6.63 3.33
N GLN A 35 32.36 5.47 3.44
CA GLN A 35 33.26 5.13 4.57
C GLN A 35 32.63 5.35 5.94
N ARG A 36 31.36 4.97 6.09
CA ARG A 36 30.62 5.14 7.34
C ARG A 36 29.88 3.86 7.77
N ILE A 37 29.65 3.76 9.06
CA ILE A 37 28.84 2.70 9.65
C ILE A 37 27.37 3.12 9.54
N ILE A 38 26.51 2.22 9.04
CA ILE A 38 25.07 2.37 8.97
C ILE A 38 24.44 1.34 9.89
N GLY A 39 23.53 1.78 10.74
CA GLY A 39 22.78 0.91 11.64
C GLY A 39 23.33 0.88 13.09
N PRO A 40 22.67 0.07 13.94
CA PRO A 40 21.47 -0.70 13.60
C PRO A 40 20.28 0.20 13.27
N CYS A 41 19.54 -0.12 12.20
CA CYS A 41 18.33 0.58 11.79
C CYS A 41 17.16 -0.40 11.84
N LYS A 42 16.03 0.02 12.41
CA LYS A 42 14.83 -0.84 12.53
C LYS A 42 14.01 -0.90 11.25
N SER A 43 14.02 0.20 10.51
CA SER A 43 13.21 0.30 9.29
C SER A 43 13.84 1.22 8.25
N ALA A 44 13.37 1.11 7.02
CA ALA A 44 13.65 2.05 5.94
C ALA A 44 12.33 2.48 5.28
N GLN A 45 12.07 3.78 5.26
CA GLN A 45 11.01 4.35 4.44
C GLN A 45 11.49 4.41 2.99
N VAL A 46 10.77 3.76 2.08
CA VAL A 46 11.11 3.72 0.65
C VAL A 46 10.02 4.36 -0.18
N VAL A 47 10.39 5.18 -1.16
CA VAL A 47 9.44 5.75 -2.13
C VAL A 47 9.78 5.26 -3.52
N MET A 48 8.79 4.66 -4.19
CA MET A 48 8.85 4.19 -5.56
C MET A 48 8.04 5.13 -6.45
N ALA A 49 8.65 5.60 -7.53
CA ALA A 49 7.92 6.22 -8.63
C ALA A 49 7.65 5.17 -9.71
N ARG A 50 6.43 5.16 -10.25
CA ARG A 50 6.02 4.28 -11.34
C ARG A 50 5.14 5.00 -12.34
N GLY A 51 5.27 4.63 -13.61
CA GLY A 51 4.37 5.12 -14.65
C GLY A 51 2.94 4.59 -14.47
N LEU A 52 1.95 5.46 -14.66
CA LEU A 52 0.54 5.05 -14.68
C LEU A 52 0.18 4.34 -15.98
N PHE A 53 0.70 4.81 -17.10
CA PHE A 53 0.41 4.32 -18.45
C PHE A 53 1.63 3.65 -19.11
N SER A 54 2.61 3.20 -18.31
CA SER A 54 3.82 2.55 -18.80
C SER A 54 4.50 1.73 -17.70
N ASP A 55 5.21 0.67 -18.06
CA ASP A 55 5.71 -0.36 -17.15
C ASP A 55 7.00 0.02 -16.40
N TRP A 56 7.41 1.29 -16.40
CA TRP A 56 8.59 1.68 -15.66
C TRP A 56 8.29 1.87 -14.16
N LYS A 57 9.25 1.51 -13.34
CA LYS A 57 9.29 1.76 -11.90
C LYS A 57 10.71 2.06 -11.46
N GLN A 58 10.85 2.94 -10.45
CA GLN A 58 12.15 3.35 -9.93
C GLN A 58 12.05 3.74 -8.47
N PRO A 59 12.89 3.20 -7.56
CA PRO A 59 13.06 3.78 -6.24
C PRO A 59 13.70 5.17 -6.38
N ILE A 60 13.13 6.16 -5.70
CA ILE A 60 13.54 7.56 -5.83
C ILE A 60 13.98 8.20 -4.51
N TYR A 61 13.59 7.58 -3.40
CA TYR A 61 13.92 8.05 -2.07
C TYR A 61 13.95 6.87 -1.11
N PHE A 62 14.88 6.91 -0.17
CA PHE A 62 14.84 6.07 1.01
C PHE A 62 15.44 6.82 2.21
N LYS A 63 14.99 6.49 3.40
CA LYS A 63 15.58 6.97 4.65
C LYS A 63 15.34 5.98 5.77
N PHE A 64 16.35 5.79 6.61
CA PHE A 64 16.28 4.90 7.75
C PHE A 64 15.55 5.55 8.93
N ASP A 65 14.79 4.76 9.68
CA ASP A 65 14.11 5.11 10.92
C ASP A 65 13.33 6.44 10.87
N GLN A 66 12.75 6.75 9.72
CA GLN A 66 12.00 7.99 9.52
C GLN A 66 10.68 7.73 8.80
N ALA A 67 9.56 8.01 9.46
CA ALA A 67 8.25 7.97 8.85
C ALA A 67 8.07 9.08 7.79
N MET A 68 7.18 8.84 6.83
CA MET A 68 6.81 9.83 5.84
C MET A 68 6.04 10.99 6.49
N THR A 69 6.50 12.21 6.22
CA THR A 69 5.82 13.45 6.65
C THR A 69 5.40 14.27 5.46
N LYS A 70 4.44 15.19 5.65
CA LYS A 70 4.01 16.14 4.60
C LYS A 70 5.20 16.92 4.01
N GLY A 71 6.15 17.36 4.84
CA GLY A 71 7.34 18.10 4.39
C GLY A 71 8.21 17.26 3.45
N ILE A 72 8.52 16.02 3.85
CA ILE A 72 9.32 15.07 3.04
C ILE A 72 8.59 14.74 1.74
N LEU A 73 7.29 14.43 1.80
CA LEU A 73 6.49 14.12 0.61
C LEU A 73 6.50 15.30 -0.38
N PHE A 74 6.31 16.52 0.10
CA PHE A 74 6.31 17.73 -0.74
C PHE A 74 7.69 18.00 -1.37
N GLU A 75 8.77 17.75 -0.63
CA GLU A 75 10.12 17.86 -1.16
C GLU A 75 10.36 16.84 -2.29
N ILE A 76 9.94 15.59 -2.09
CA ILE A 76 10.04 14.53 -3.12
C ILE A 76 9.26 14.93 -4.36
N ILE A 77 7.99 15.38 -4.21
CA ILE A 77 7.16 15.78 -5.34
C ILE A 77 7.82 16.93 -6.11
N ARG A 78 8.30 17.98 -5.44
CA ARG A 78 8.99 19.11 -6.09
C ARG A 78 10.24 18.69 -6.87
N LYS A 79 10.96 17.67 -6.41
CA LYS A 79 12.14 17.14 -7.12
C LYS A 79 11.77 16.27 -8.32
N VAL A 80 10.61 15.64 -8.31
CA VAL A 80 10.14 14.74 -9.37
C VAL A 80 9.38 15.50 -10.48
N GLU A 81 8.55 16.46 -10.11
CA GLU A 81 7.63 17.20 -11.00
C GLU A 81 8.30 17.84 -12.25
N PRO A 82 9.54 18.35 -12.21
CA PRO A 82 10.18 18.88 -13.41
C PRO A 82 10.41 17.86 -14.53
N TYR A 83 10.30 16.57 -14.22
CA TYR A 83 10.57 15.48 -15.16
C TYR A 83 9.38 14.56 -15.38
N TYR A 84 8.47 14.47 -14.41
CA TYR A 84 7.34 13.55 -14.35
C TYR A 84 6.15 14.23 -13.71
N SER A 85 4.97 14.01 -14.22
CA SER A 85 3.74 14.54 -13.66
C SER A 85 3.20 13.62 -12.57
N VAL A 86 3.30 14.03 -11.32
CA VAL A 86 2.79 13.26 -10.19
C VAL A 86 1.29 13.50 -10.04
N VAL A 87 0.50 12.45 -10.24
CA VAL A 87 -0.98 12.51 -10.19
C VAL A 87 -1.59 11.81 -8.98
N ALA A 88 -0.85 10.90 -8.36
CA ALA A 88 -1.35 10.16 -7.21
C ALA A 88 -0.24 9.70 -6.27
N ILE A 89 -0.62 9.47 -5.01
CA ILE A 89 0.17 8.75 -4.03
C ILE A 89 -0.60 7.51 -3.55
N VAL A 90 0.15 6.45 -3.24
CA VAL A 90 -0.38 5.19 -2.70
C VAL A 90 0.44 4.80 -1.48
N CYS A 91 -0.21 4.53 -0.36
CA CYS A 91 0.43 4.00 0.84
C CYS A 91 -0.54 3.13 1.65
N ASP A 92 -0.03 2.40 2.62
CA ASP A 92 -0.85 1.62 3.52
C ASP A 92 -1.65 2.50 4.50
N MET A 93 -2.52 1.86 5.28
CA MET A 93 -3.35 2.52 6.30
C MET A 93 -2.72 2.46 7.71
N GLY A 94 -1.39 2.38 7.81
CA GLY A 94 -0.67 2.45 9.08
C GLY A 94 -0.89 3.79 9.81
N ALA A 95 -0.70 3.81 11.13
CA ALA A 95 -0.98 4.99 11.96
C ALA A 95 -0.20 6.24 11.52
N SER A 96 1.06 6.08 11.10
CA SER A 96 1.89 7.17 10.56
C SER A 96 1.32 7.75 9.28
N ASN A 97 0.86 6.90 8.35
CA ASN A 97 0.24 7.32 7.10
C ASN A 97 -1.13 7.97 7.30
N GLN A 98 -1.93 7.50 8.27
CA GLN A 98 -3.16 8.18 8.66
C GLN A 98 -2.89 9.59 9.23
N GLY A 99 -1.80 9.76 9.99
CA GLY A 99 -1.32 11.08 10.44
C GLY A 99 -0.93 11.98 9.27
N LEU A 100 -0.23 11.44 8.27
CA LEU A 100 0.10 12.14 7.04
C LEU A 100 -1.18 12.58 6.31
N TRP A 101 -2.17 11.70 6.13
CA TRP A 101 -3.44 12.03 5.46
C TRP A 101 -4.18 13.17 6.16
N LYS A 102 -4.26 13.13 7.48
CA LYS A 102 -4.83 14.25 8.27
C LYS A 102 -4.08 15.57 8.02
N SER A 103 -2.75 15.54 7.96
CA SER A 103 -1.94 16.73 7.68
C SER A 103 -2.10 17.28 6.26
N LEU A 104 -2.56 16.43 5.31
CA LEU A 104 -2.89 16.79 3.93
C LEU A 104 -4.36 17.18 3.75
N ASN A 105 -5.15 17.20 4.84
CA ASN A 105 -6.60 17.42 4.82
C ASN A 105 -7.36 16.36 3.99
N ILE A 106 -6.87 15.11 3.99
CA ILE A 106 -7.58 14.00 3.36
C ILE A 106 -8.69 13.51 4.29
N ASP A 107 -9.88 13.48 3.75
CA ASP A 107 -11.08 12.91 4.36
C ASP A 107 -11.78 12.04 3.31
N TRP A 108 -11.84 10.74 3.55
CA TRP A 108 -12.37 9.76 2.61
C TRP A 108 -13.82 9.99 2.18
N ASN A 109 -14.58 10.70 3.00
CA ASN A 109 -15.97 11.03 2.70
C ASN A 109 -16.11 12.27 1.80
N ASN A 110 -15.16 13.23 1.92
CA ASN A 110 -15.33 14.54 1.32
C ASN A 110 -14.15 14.95 0.41
N ASN A 111 -12.93 14.52 0.71
CA ASN A 111 -11.74 14.99 0.00
C ASN A 111 -10.65 13.92 -0.05
N ASN A 112 -10.37 13.41 -1.24
CA ASN A 112 -9.35 12.38 -1.49
C ASN A 112 -8.14 12.89 -2.28
N PHE A 113 -7.92 14.20 -2.33
CA PHE A 113 -6.78 14.81 -3.02
C PHE A 113 -6.22 16.01 -2.24
N PHE A 114 -5.00 16.40 -2.58
CA PHE A 114 -4.39 17.65 -2.14
C PHE A 114 -3.77 18.41 -3.34
N PRO A 115 -3.59 19.74 -3.24
CA PRO A 115 -2.95 20.52 -4.30
C PRO A 115 -1.50 20.08 -4.50
N ASN A 116 -1.04 19.99 -5.75
CA ASN A 116 0.35 19.70 -6.06
C ASN A 116 1.24 20.84 -5.53
N PRO A 117 2.27 20.54 -4.69
CA PRO A 117 3.12 21.57 -4.10
C PRO A 117 3.99 22.36 -5.13
N SER A 118 4.04 21.88 -6.38
CA SER A 118 4.73 22.57 -7.49
C SER A 118 3.77 23.33 -8.41
N ASP A 119 2.46 23.03 -8.36
CA ASP A 119 1.44 23.63 -9.23
C ASP A 119 0.07 23.48 -8.57
N ASN A 120 -0.39 24.51 -7.89
CA ASN A 120 -1.62 24.50 -7.09
C ASN A 120 -2.90 24.24 -7.90
N GLU A 121 -2.88 24.37 -9.21
CA GLU A 121 -4.02 24.06 -10.08
C GLU A 121 -4.17 22.56 -10.30
N LYS A 122 -3.10 21.79 -10.12
CA LYS A 122 -3.10 20.34 -10.23
C LYS A 122 -3.44 19.67 -8.90
N LYS A 123 -4.13 18.56 -9.02
CA LYS A 123 -4.51 17.70 -7.88
C LYS A 123 -3.66 16.45 -7.84
N ILE A 124 -3.26 16.05 -6.64
CA ILE A 124 -2.64 14.75 -6.38
C ILE A 124 -3.62 13.92 -5.56
N TYR A 125 -4.07 12.81 -6.12
CA TYR A 125 -5.03 11.91 -5.49
C TYR A 125 -4.35 10.96 -4.51
N VAL A 126 -5.04 10.62 -3.42
CA VAL A 126 -4.54 9.73 -2.39
C VAL A 126 -5.31 8.42 -2.44
N PHE A 127 -4.58 7.31 -2.50
CA PHE A 127 -5.15 5.96 -2.48
C PHE A 127 -4.53 5.13 -1.37
N ALA A 128 -5.37 4.32 -0.73
CA ALA A 128 -4.89 3.24 0.11
C ALA A 128 -4.33 2.11 -0.75
N ASP A 129 -3.31 1.42 -0.27
CA ASP A 129 -2.79 0.20 -0.92
C ASP A 129 -3.85 -0.91 -0.88
N ILE A 130 -4.40 -1.25 -2.04
CA ILE A 130 -5.51 -2.21 -2.18
C ILE A 130 -5.14 -3.62 -1.66
N PRO A 131 -4.00 -4.21 -1.99
CA PRO A 131 -3.53 -5.45 -1.37
C PRO A 131 -3.54 -5.41 0.15
N HIS A 132 -3.10 -4.31 0.75
CA HIS A 132 -3.09 -4.14 2.20
C HIS A 132 -4.52 -4.03 2.77
N LEU A 133 -5.35 -3.22 2.14
CA LEU A 133 -6.76 -3.05 2.51
C LEU A 133 -7.50 -4.39 2.48
N LEU A 134 -7.27 -5.22 1.46
CA LEU A 134 -7.90 -6.53 1.35
C LEU A 134 -7.52 -7.47 2.52
N LYS A 135 -6.26 -7.44 2.95
CA LYS A 135 -5.83 -8.17 4.16
C LYS A 135 -6.55 -7.68 5.42
N LEU A 136 -6.68 -6.37 5.58
CA LEU A 136 -7.38 -5.77 6.73
C LEU A 136 -8.86 -6.15 6.73
N VAL A 137 -9.53 -6.07 5.58
CA VAL A 137 -10.94 -6.47 5.43
C VAL A 137 -11.12 -7.94 5.80
N ARG A 138 -10.27 -8.86 5.27
CA ARG A 138 -10.30 -10.28 5.63
C ARG A 138 -10.10 -10.50 7.12
N ASN A 139 -9.10 -9.85 7.72
CA ASN A 139 -8.79 -10.03 9.12
C ASN A 139 -9.96 -9.57 10.00
N ASN A 140 -10.54 -8.40 9.70
CA ASN A 140 -11.70 -7.89 10.42
C ASN A 140 -12.92 -8.81 10.26
N PHE A 141 -13.16 -9.32 9.05
CA PHE A 141 -14.24 -10.28 8.80
C PHE A 141 -14.09 -11.57 9.63
N LEU A 142 -12.89 -12.11 9.74
CA LEU A 142 -12.63 -13.33 10.50
C LEU A 142 -12.74 -13.10 12.01
N ASP A 143 -12.28 -11.95 12.50
CA ASP A 143 -12.23 -11.64 13.94
C ASP A 143 -13.60 -11.16 14.47
N HIS A 144 -14.33 -10.35 13.70
CA HIS A 144 -15.52 -9.64 14.16
C HIS A 144 -16.77 -9.87 13.30
N GLY A 145 -16.58 -10.22 12.03
CA GLY A 145 -17.64 -10.21 11.02
C GLY A 145 -18.00 -8.80 10.56
N PHE A 146 -19.04 -8.72 9.73
CA PHE A 146 -19.62 -7.46 9.26
C PHE A 146 -21.07 -7.34 9.73
N THR A 147 -21.54 -6.12 9.88
CA THR A 147 -22.97 -5.84 10.12
C THR A 147 -23.51 -5.08 8.91
N ILE A 148 -24.52 -5.64 8.26
CA ILE A 148 -25.23 -5.04 7.13
C ILE A 148 -26.72 -5.08 7.46
N ASP A 149 -27.39 -3.94 7.42
CA ASP A 149 -28.82 -3.81 7.71
C ASP A 149 -29.25 -4.52 9.00
N ASN A 150 -28.51 -4.29 10.09
CA ASN A 150 -28.67 -4.93 11.40
C ASN A 150 -28.47 -6.47 11.43
N SER A 151 -28.05 -7.07 10.31
CA SER A 151 -27.72 -8.49 10.23
C SER A 151 -26.21 -8.70 10.33
N LYS A 152 -25.80 -9.60 11.23
CA LYS A 152 -24.38 -9.93 11.39
C LYS A 152 -23.99 -11.04 10.42
N ILE A 153 -23.02 -10.75 9.55
CA ILE A 153 -22.39 -11.68 8.63
C ILE A 153 -21.01 -12.04 9.19
N ASN A 154 -20.75 -13.32 9.41
CA ASN A 154 -19.49 -13.81 9.94
C ASN A 154 -18.99 -15.06 9.18
N SER A 155 -17.86 -15.61 9.60
CA SER A 155 -17.24 -16.78 8.95
C SER A 155 -18.03 -18.09 9.13
N GLN A 156 -19.08 -18.15 9.94
CA GLN A 156 -19.88 -19.37 10.16
C GLN A 156 -20.54 -19.90 8.88
N CYS A 157 -21.01 -19.02 7.98
CA CYS A 157 -21.57 -19.42 6.72
C CYS A 157 -20.53 -20.15 5.84
N ILE A 158 -19.29 -19.68 5.84
CA ILE A 158 -18.19 -20.32 5.10
C ILE A 158 -17.79 -21.64 5.78
N GLN A 159 -17.75 -21.69 7.10
CA GLN A 159 -17.51 -22.93 7.87
C GLN A 159 -18.57 -23.99 7.54
N TYR A 160 -19.84 -23.59 7.50
CA TYR A 160 -20.94 -24.48 7.13
C TYR A 160 -20.80 -25.00 5.70
N MET A 161 -20.45 -24.12 4.76
CA MET A 161 -20.18 -24.51 3.37
C MET A 161 -19.03 -25.52 3.27
N ILE A 162 -17.92 -25.30 3.97
CA ILE A 162 -16.76 -26.21 3.97
C ILE A 162 -17.15 -27.59 4.55
N LYS A 163 -17.87 -27.62 5.67
CA LYS A 163 -18.30 -28.86 6.35
C LYS A 163 -19.28 -29.70 5.50
N ASN A 164 -20.13 -29.05 4.75
CA ASN A 164 -21.16 -29.73 3.94
C ASN A 164 -20.73 -29.97 2.49
N SER A 165 -19.51 -29.64 2.12
CA SER A 165 -18.97 -29.84 0.75
C SER A 165 -18.47 -31.27 0.48
N ASN A 166 -19.08 -32.30 1.08
CA ASN A 166 -18.66 -33.71 0.93
C ASN A 166 -19.27 -34.43 -0.27
N THR A 167 -19.82 -33.70 -1.23
CA THR A 167 -20.42 -34.26 -2.44
C THR A 167 -19.53 -34.00 -3.65
N ASP A 168 -19.73 -34.72 -4.74
CA ASP A 168 -18.99 -34.64 -6.00
C ASP A 168 -18.94 -33.19 -6.59
N LEU A 169 -19.85 -32.32 -6.16
CA LEU A 169 -19.90 -30.91 -6.49
C LEU A 169 -19.42 -30.06 -5.30
N LYS A 170 -18.13 -29.82 -5.23
CA LYS A 170 -17.54 -28.96 -4.19
C LYS A 170 -17.81 -27.48 -4.47
N VAL A 171 -18.82 -26.91 -3.82
CA VAL A 171 -19.09 -25.47 -3.84
C VAL A 171 -17.91 -24.75 -3.16
N GLY A 172 -17.31 -23.77 -3.85
CA GLY A 172 -16.15 -23.04 -3.29
C GLY A 172 -14.88 -23.90 -3.23
N TYR A 173 -14.56 -24.62 -4.30
CA TYR A 173 -13.43 -25.58 -4.37
C TYR A 173 -12.05 -24.98 -3.99
N LYS A 174 -11.89 -23.66 -4.08
CA LYS A 174 -10.67 -22.94 -3.67
C LYS A 174 -10.63 -22.62 -2.18
N ILE A 175 -11.76 -22.74 -1.47
CA ILE A 175 -11.87 -22.39 -0.05
C ILE A 175 -11.72 -23.65 0.80
N SER A 176 -10.93 -23.55 1.85
CA SER A 176 -10.71 -24.64 2.82
C SER A 176 -10.61 -24.03 4.22
N GLN A 177 -10.55 -24.89 5.24
CA GLN A 177 -10.38 -24.47 6.64
C GLN A 177 -9.16 -23.58 6.83
N TYR A 178 -8.09 -23.78 6.05
CA TYR A 178 -6.89 -22.94 6.06
C TYR A 178 -7.18 -21.43 5.87
N HIS A 179 -8.20 -21.08 5.08
CA HIS A 179 -8.57 -19.68 4.83
C HIS A 179 -9.27 -19.01 6.03
N LEU A 180 -9.82 -19.81 6.93
CA LEU A 180 -10.48 -19.35 8.16
C LEU A 180 -9.53 -19.34 9.36
N ASP A 181 -8.57 -20.26 9.41
CA ASP A 181 -7.64 -20.44 10.54
C ASP A 181 -6.31 -19.69 10.39
N VAL A 182 -6.31 -18.60 9.61
CA VAL A 182 -5.10 -17.80 9.37
C VAL A 182 -4.54 -17.18 10.64
N LYS A 183 -3.26 -17.45 10.93
CA LYS A 183 -2.56 -16.97 12.13
C LYS A 183 -1.26 -16.28 11.76
N GLN A 184 -0.83 -15.32 12.60
CA GLN A 184 0.47 -14.65 12.51
C GLN A 184 0.85 -14.21 11.08
N ALA A 185 1.98 -14.70 10.53
CA ALA A 185 2.48 -14.33 9.19
C ALA A 185 1.49 -14.63 8.05
N GLN A 186 0.63 -15.65 8.20
CA GLN A 186 -0.40 -15.98 7.21
C GLN A 186 -1.43 -14.86 7.06
N ARG A 187 -1.66 -14.07 8.12
CA ARG A 187 -2.55 -12.89 8.07
C ARG A 187 -2.04 -11.79 7.15
N GLN A 188 -0.76 -11.83 6.77
CA GLN A 188 -0.17 -10.91 5.79
C GLN A 188 -0.27 -11.41 4.35
N ASN A 189 -0.78 -12.63 4.12
CA ASN A 189 -0.87 -13.22 2.79
C ASN A 189 -2.08 -12.67 2.00
N VAL A 190 -1.79 -11.85 0.97
CA VAL A 190 -2.79 -11.23 0.10
C VAL A 190 -3.55 -12.28 -0.73
N LYS A 191 -2.85 -13.32 -1.23
CA LYS A 191 -3.46 -14.39 -2.04
C LYS A 191 -4.58 -15.10 -1.27
N VAL A 192 -4.34 -15.43 -0.01
CA VAL A 192 -5.34 -16.06 0.88
C VAL A 192 -6.53 -15.15 1.12
N ALA A 193 -6.29 -13.84 1.28
CA ALA A 193 -7.36 -12.85 1.43
C ALA A 193 -8.19 -12.72 0.14
N ALA A 194 -7.52 -12.66 -1.01
CA ALA A 194 -8.19 -12.57 -2.30
C ALA A 194 -9.04 -13.83 -2.59
N GLN A 195 -8.53 -15.01 -2.29
CA GLN A 195 -9.26 -16.27 -2.47
C GLN A 195 -10.54 -16.32 -1.64
N LEU A 196 -10.52 -15.80 -0.40
CA LEU A 196 -11.70 -15.80 0.47
C LEU A 196 -12.85 -14.95 -0.10
N PHE A 197 -12.53 -13.87 -0.82
CA PHE A 197 -13.50 -12.92 -1.38
C PHE A 197 -13.68 -13.03 -2.91
N SER A 198 -12.98 -13.97 -3.57
CA SER A 198 -13.14 -14.19 -5.00
C SER A 198 -14.23 -15.24 -5.30
N HIS A 199 -14.80 -15.14 -6.50
CA HIS A 199 -15.70 -16.15 -7.05
C HIS A 199 -14.97 -17.42 -7.49
#